data_2e07978c7d32098520b97dc39d841f46
#
_entry.id   2e07978c7d32098520b97dc39d841f46
#
_cell.length_a   1.000
_cell.length_b   1.000
_cell.length_c   1.000
_cell.angle_alpha   90.00
_cell.angle_beta   90.00
_cell.angle_gamma   90.00
#
_symmetry.space_group_name_H-M   'P 1'
#
loop_
_entity.id
_entity.type
_entity.pdbx_description
1 polymer ?
#
loop_
_entity_poly.entity_id
_entity_poly.type
_entity_poly.pdbx_seq_one_letter_code
_entity_poly.pdbx_strand_id
1 'polypeptide(L)'
;FVSYLVTDQDLSEAELQSLVFSGYEEPFRIDRNGEYIVYAMLVDANLNITYLRSDRVTVDNVQPVIGGIENGKTYCEAQTVTIDEKYVDTVTVNGTEVTLDENGSFVLSAADGEQKIVATDKAGNTAEMTVTVNDGHTGGTATCTERAVCEVCGKAYGEPDPKNHTDLQHIPAKAATKTAGGNIEYWYCEDCGKYFADAAATKEIKQADTVTAKLSGNLKSHQTGGDSGVVTVLLLSGGAFICLVSRRKKRTH
;
A
#
# COMPACT_ATOMS: atom_id res chain seq x y z
N PHE A 1 50.01 31.31 36.15
CA PHE A 1 49.33 30.01 36.31
C PHE A 1 47.93 30.12 35.77
N VAL A 2 47.52 29.11 34.99
CA VAL A 2 46.18 29.04 34.39
C VAL A 2 45.53 27.74 34.77
N SER A 3 44.29 27.79 35.21
CA SER A 3 43.47 26.60 35.43
C SER A 3 42.05 26.84 34.94
N TYR A 4 41.28 25.74 34.80
CA TYR A 4 39.94 25.81 34.22
C TYR A 4 38.95 24.96 35.02
N LEU A 5 37.67 25.34 34.88
CA LEU A 5 36.53 24.58 35.39
C LEU A 5 35.48 24.51 34.26
N VAL A 6 34.96 23.32 33.98
CA VAL A 6 33.82 23.10 33.07
C VAL A 6 32.61 22.76 33.92
N THR A 7 31.51 23.49 33.73
CA THR A 7 30.27 23.30 34.48
C THR A 7 29.07 23.63 33.63
N ASP A 8 27.90 23.12 33.96
CA ASP A 8 26.62 23.46 33.37
C ASP A 8 25.90 24.67 34.05
N GLN A 9 26.51 25.14 35.17
CA GLN A 9 25.95 26.19 36.01
C GLN A 9 26.62 27.54 35.77
N ASP A 10 25.83 28.60 35.85
CA ASP A 10 26.32 29.97 35.88
C ASP A 10 26.72 30.33 37.34
N LEU A 11 27.99 30.46 37.57
CA LEU A 11 28.56 30.63 38.90
C LEU A 11 28.98 32.05 39.17
N SER A 12 28.67 32.54 40.36
CA SER A 12 29.22 33.82 40.89
C SER A 12 30.70 33.68 41.28
N GLU A 13 31.40 34.80 41.38
CA GLU A 13 32.80 34.81 41.81
C GLU A 13 32.98 34.18 43.19
N ALA A 14 32.06 34.41 44.12
CA ALA A 14 32.09 33.81 45.45
C ALA A 14 32.03 32.25 45.43
N GLU A 15 31.21 31.73 44.51
CA GLU A 15 31.09 30.26 44.30
C GLU A 15 32.39 29.70 43.67
N LEU A 16 32.92 30.41 42.65
CA LEU A 16 34.18 30.03 41.99
C LEU A 16 35.35 29.94 42.97
N GLN A 17 35.43 30.80 43.99
CA GLN A 17 36.48 30.78 45.02
C GLN A 17 36.45 29.52 45.88
N SER A 18 35.31 28.84 45.96
CA SER A 18 35.14 27.62 46.76
C SER A 18 35.38 26.33 45.96
N LEU A 19 35.55 26.40 44.64
CA LEU A 19 35.65 25.25 43.74
C LEU A 19 37.08 24.90 43.38
N VAL A 20 37.27 23.64 42.97
CA VAL A 20 38.57 23.14 42.52
C VAL A 20 38.67 23.27 41.01
N PHE A 21 39.70 23.94 40.54
CA PHE A 21 40.06 24.10 39.15
C PHE A 21 41.12 23.09 38.72
N SER A 22 40.98 22.56 37.50
CA SER A 22 42.01 21.72 36.87
C SER A 22 43.10 22.59 36.27
N GLY A 23 44.36 22.22 36.42
CA GLY A 23 45.48 22.92 35.77
C GLY A 23 45.36 22.83 34.24
N TYR A 24 45.65 23.94 33.57
CA TYR A 24 45.65 23.97 32.10
C TYR A 24 47.08 23.78 31.60
N GLU A 25 47.36 22.62 30.99
CA GLU A 25 48.67 22.30 30.42
C GLU A 25 48.57 22.13 28.89
N GLU A 26 47.45 21.59 28.41
CA GLU A 26 47.20 21.34 26.99
C GLU A 26 45.69 21.53 26.64
N PRO A 27 45.33 21.67 25.34
CA PRO A 27 43.95 21.72 24.94
C PRO A 27 43.15 20.48 25.37
N PHE A 28 41.97 20.68 25.93
CA PHE A 28 41.07 19.62 26.36
C PHE A 28 39.79 19.61 25.52
N ARG A 29 39.08 18.48 25.55
CA ARG A 29 37.79 18.30 24.89
C ARG A 29 36.67 18.12 25.90
N ILE A 30 35.48 18.55 25.53
CA ILE A 30 34.23 18.25 26.23
C ILE A 30 33.48 17.29 25.33
N ASP A 31 33.46 15.99 25.66
CA ASP A 31 32.89 14.94 24.80
C ASP A 31 31.46 14.52 25.22
N ARG A 32 31.00 14.96 26.37
CA ARG A 32 29.69 14.64 26.89
C ARG A 32 28.67 15.65 26.44
N ASN A 33 27.54 15.18 25.90
CA ASN A 33 26.43 16.04 25.52
C ASN A 33 25.93 16.88 26.69
N GLY A 34 25.66 18.15 26.45
CA GLY A 34 25.18 19.09 27.44
C GLY A 34 25.51 20.54 27.08
N GLU A 35 25.04 21.45 27.93
CA GLU A 35 25.37 22.86 27.85
C GLU A 35 26.39 23.19 28.93
N TYR A 36 27.51 23.81 28.55
CA TYR A 36 28.62 24.08 29.42
C TYR A 36 29.05 25.53 29.40
N ILE A 37 29.58 25.98 30.53
CA ILE A 37 30.33 27.23 30.66
C ILE A 37 31.73 26.82 31.10
N VAL A 38 32.74 27.39 30.48
CA VAL A 38 34.15 27.22 30.88
C VAL A 38 34.58 28.44 31.62
N TYR A 39 35.00 28.28 32.85
CA TYR A 39 35.66 29.30 33.65
C TYR A 39 37.17 29.10 33.59
N ALA A 40 37.94 30.16 33.38
CA ALA A 40 39.37 30.14 33.53
C ALA A 40 39.78 30.98 34.73
N MET A 41 40.62 30.43 35.57
CA MET A 41 41.20 31.14 36.69
C MET A 41 42.67 31.46 36.33
N LEU A 42 42.99 32.71 36.33
CA LEU A 42 44.32 33.24 36.06
C LEU A 42 44.94 33.76 37.35
N VAL A 43 46.16 33.33 37.64
CA VAL A 43 46.92 33.80 38.81
C VAL A 43 48.20 34.42 38.33
N ASP A 44 48.37 35.73 38.62
CA ASP A 44 49.57 36.46 38.27
C ASP A 44 50.76 36.21 39.21
N ALA A 45 51.90 36.85 38.95
CA ALA A 45 53.09 36.71 39.74
C ALA A 45 52.99 37.32 41.18
N ASN A 46 51.98 38.19 41.39
CA ASN A 46 51.68 38.80 42.69
C ASN A 46 50.57 38.07 43.44
N LEU A 47 50.14 36.90 42.92
CA LEU A 47 49.05 36.08 43.45
C LEU A 47 47.64 36.74 43.31
N ASN A 48 47.44 37.72 42.41
CA ASN A 48 46.13 38.22 42.11
C ASN A 48 45.37 37.21 41.24
N ILE A 49 44.12 36.96 41.58
CA ILE A 49 43.26 36.02 40.89
C ILE A 49 42.29 36.74 40.03
N THR A 50 42.11 36.34 38.79
CA THR A 50 41.10 36.79 37.87
C THR A 50 40.34 35.61 37.29
N TYR A 51 39.01 35.68 37.29
CA TYR A 51 38.15 34.70 36.65
C TYR A 51 37.63 35.22 35.31
N LEU A 52 37.75 34.37 34.27
CA LEU A 52 37.13 34.62 32.95
C LEU A 52 36.06 33.58 32.73
N ARG A 53 34.99 33.97 32.11
CA ARG A 53 33.83 33.13 31.76
C ARG A 53 33.65 33.07 30.27
N SER A 54 33.45 31.89 29.67
CA SER A 54 33.03 31.75 28.27
C SER A 54 31.54 32.04 28.11
N ASP A 55 31.10 32.23 26.86
CA ASP A 55 29.71 32.03 26.54
C ASP A 55 29.33 30.57 26.81
N ARG A 56 28.01 30.30 26.84
CA ARG A 56 27.50 28.95 26.97
C ARG A 56 27.77 28.16 25.68
N VAL A 57 28.41 27.00 25.80
CA VAL A 57 28.78 26.11 24.71
C VAL A 57 27.86 24.88 24.77
N THR A 58 27.19 24.59 23.69
CA THR A 58 26.41 23.34 23.54
C THR A 58 27.28 22.29 22.87
N VAL A 59 27.40 21.13 23.51
CA VAL A 59 28.03 19.92 22.96
C VAL A 59 26.92 18.95 22.63
N ASP A 60 26.78 18.61 21.35
CA ASP A 60 25.81 17.67 20.86
C ASP A 60 26.49 16.69 19.89
N ASN A 61 26.40 15.39 20.21
CA ASN A 61 26.93 14.29 19.40
C ASN A 61 25.80 13.31 19.03
N VAL A 62 24.54 13.71 19.18
CA VAL A 62 23.38 12.90 18.82
C VAL A 62 22.94 13.25 17.41
N GLN A 63 22.75 12.25 16.59
CA GLN A 63 22.22 12.46 15.23
C GLN A 63 20.71 12.66 15.27
N PRO A 64 20.14 13.48 14.38
CA PRO A 64 18.70 13.55 14.16
C PRO A 64 18.10 12.17 13.87
N VAL A 65 16.84 11.96 14.25
CA VAL A 65 16.10 10.73 13.91
C VAL A 65 15.07 11.02 12.85
N ILE A 66 15.20 10.34 11.71
CA ILE A 66 14.22 10.41 10.61
C ILE A 66 13.19 9.31 10.85
N GLY A 67 11.90 9.68 10.98
CA GLY A 67 10.79 8.79 11.23
C GLY A 67 9.70 8.88 10.15
N GLY A 68 8.67 8.04 10.28
CA GLY A 68 7.54 7.97 9.33
C GLY A 68 7.81 7.14 8.08
N ILE A 69 9.07 6.78 7.81
CA ILE A 69 9.51 5.98 6.65
C ILE A 69 10.53 4.92 7.08
N GLU A 70 10.74 3.94 6.22
CA GLU A 70 11.75 2.89 6.40
C GLU A 70 12.80 2.98 5.29
N ASN A 71 14.08 2.95 5.66
CA ASN A 71 15.18 3.09 4.71
C ASN A 71 15.16 1.98 3.64
N GLY A 72 15.31 2.35 2.38
CA GLY A 72 15.28 1.44 1.22
C GLY A 72 13.88 0.99 0.77
N LYS A 73 12.82 1.46 1.44
CA LYS A 73 11.44 1.04 1.12
C LYS A 73 10.85 1.81 -0.05
N THR A 74 9.98 1.14 -0.81
CA THR A 74 9.17 1.75 -1.87
C THR A 74 7.73 1.93 -1.39
N TYR A 75 7.20 3.13 -1.57
CA TYR A 75 5.83 3.53 -1.26
C TYR A 75 5.08 3.84 -2.54
N CYS A 76 3.75 3.71 -2.54
CA CYS A 76 2.88 4.00 -3.68
C CYS A 76 1.94 5.19 -3.42
N GLU A 77 2.22 5.94 -2.40
CA GLU A 77 1.51 7.15 -1.98
C GLU A 77 2.45 8.04 -1.17
N ALA A 78 2.16 9.34 -1.11
CA ALA A 78 2.94 10.29 -0.33
C ALA A 78 3.08 9.86 1.13
N GLN A 79 4.24 10.12 1.73
CA GLN A 79 4.56 9.76 3.10
C GLN A 79 4.76 11.02 3.94
N THR A 80 4.33 10.98 5.20
CA THR A 80 4.71 12.01 6.17
C THR A 80 6.03 11.58 6.81
N VAL A 81 7.06 12.39 6.62
CA VAL A 81 8.38 12.21 7.23
C VAL A 81 8.46 13.09 8.45
N THR A 82 8.96 12.55 9.56
CA THR A 82 9.17 13.28 10.82
C THR A 82 10.64 13.37 11.14
N ILE A 83 11.09 14.51 11.68
CA ILE A 83 12.45 14.72 12.18
C ILE A 83 12.36 14.94 13.68
N ASP A 84 12.88 13.98 14.45
CA ASP A 84 12.98 14.10 15.91
C ASP A 84 14.37 14.65 16.25
N GLU A 85 14.45 15.96 16.33
CA GLU A 85 15.64 16.74 16.69
C GLU A 85 15.20 18.12 17.19
N LYS A 86 15.75 18.53 18.33
CA LYS A 86 15.43 19.81 18.95
C LYS A 86 16.06 21.02 18.21
N TYR A 87 17.27 20.82 17.70
CA TYR A 87 18.08 21.88 17.10
C TYR A 87 18.37 21.58 15.62
N VAL A 88 17.33 21.27 14.84
CA VAL A 88 17.45 21.09 13.40
C VAL A 88 18.08 22.33 12.77
N ASP A 89 19.07 22.13 11.92
CA ASP A 89 19.65 23.16 11.05
C ASP A 89 19.02 23.09 9.66
N THR A 90 19.18 21.96 8.97
CA THR A 90 18.65 21.78 7.62
C THR A 90 18.08 20.39 7.41
N VAL A 91 17.04 20.30 6.60
CA VAL A 91 16.53 19.03 6.05
C VAL A 91 16.46 19.15 4.55
N THR A 92 17.03 18.19 3.84
CA THR A 92 17.03 18.19 2.37
C THR A 92 16.46 16.90 1.79
N VAL A 93 15.82 17.01 0.62
CA VAL A 93 15.44 15.88 -0.23
C VAL A 93 16.18 16.04 -1.56
N ASN A 94 17.02 15.08 -1.90
CA ASN A 94 17.90 15.13 -3.09
C ASN A 94 18.72 16.44 -3.17
N GLY A 95 19.17 16.94 -2.01
CA GLY A 95 19.94 18.18 -1.90
C GLY A 95 19.12 19.47 -1.97
N THR A 96 17.78 19.37 -2.13
CA THR A 96 16.89 20.55 -2.06
C THR A 96 16.32 20.65 -0.66
N GLU A 97 16.46 21.83 -0.04
CA GLU A 97 15.95 22.08 1.30
C GLU A 97 14.44 22.04 1.35
N VAL A 98 13.89 21.43 2.40
CA VAL A 98 12.46 21.33 2.69
C VAL A 98 12.14 22.02 4.00
N THR A 99 10.94 22.62 4.08
CA THR A 99 10.46 23.27 5.30
C THR A 99 9.66 22.29 6.14
N LEU A 100 10.00 22.21 7.43
CA LEU A 100 9.25 21.43 8.40
C LEU A 100 8.03 22.22 8.90
N ASP A 101 6.97 21.50 9.20
CA ASP A 101 5.80 22.05 9.90
C ASP A 101 6.07 22.21 11.42
N GLU A 102 5.04 22.65 12.16
CA GLU A 102 5.14 22.89 13.61
C GLU A 102 5.44 21.60 14.42
N ASN A 103 5.22 20.43 13.83
CA ASN A 103 5.47 19.12 14.43
C ASN A 103 6.81 18.50 13.99
N GLY A 104 7.65 19.25 13.29
CA GLY A 104 8.90 18.76 12.76
C GLY A 104 8.73 17.79 11.59
N SER A 105 7.67 17.94 10.78
CA SER A 105 7.29 17.01 9.72
C SER A 105 7.22 17.69 8.36
N PHE A 106 7.34 16.90 7.30
CA PHE A 106 7.03 17.32 5.93
C PHE A 106 6.42 16.18 5.13
N VAL A 107 5.78 16.51 4.01
CA VAL A 107 5.20 15.51 3.11
C VAL A 107 6.19 15.20 1.99
N LEU A 108 6.60 13.94 1.90
CA LEU A 108 7.41 13.41 0.80
C LEU A 108 6.48 12.89 -0.29
N SER A 109 6.41 13.62 -1.40
CA SER A 109 5.57 13.28 -2.55
C SER A 109 6.29 12.35 -3.52
N ALA A 110 5.53 11.76 -4.45
CA ALA A 110 6.09 10.95 -5.52
C ALA A 110 7.09 11.75 -6.39
N ALA A 111 8.16 11.09 -6.77
CA ALA A 111 9.17 11.60 -7.70
C ALA A 111 9.86 10.43 -8.41
N ASP A 112 10.47 10.71 -9.57
CA ASP A 112 11.21 9.70 -10.32
C ASP A 112 12.46 9.24 -9.55
N GLY A 113 12.55 7.92 -9.36
CA GLY A 113 13.70 7.28 -8.74
C GLY A 113 13.76 7.39 -7.21
N GLU A 114 14.94 7.14 -6.68
CA GLU A 114 15.20 7.20 -5.25
C GLU A 114 15.26 8.64 -4.74
N GLN A 115 14.72 8.86 -3.56
CA GLN A 115 14.75 10.13 -2.85
C GLN A 115 15.61 9.98 -1.60
N LYS A 116 16.73 10.73 -1.55
CA LYS A 116 17.63 10.77 -0.43
C LYS A 116 17.23 11.91 0.50
N ILE A 117 16.86 11.59 1.72
CA ILE A 117 16.57 12.54 2.79
C ILE A 117 17.82 12.66 3.65
N VAL A 118 18.24 13.90 3.94
CA VAL A 118 19.33 14.21 4.86
C VAL A 118 18.84 15.23 5.86
N ALA A 119 18.93 14.91 7.15
CA ALA A 119 18.68 15.84 8.25
C ALA A 119 19.99 16.18 8.92
N THR A 120 20.25 17.47 9.15
CA THR A 120 21.44 17.99 9.83
C THR A 120 20.99 18.84 11.00
N ASP A 121 21.62 18.68 12.16
CA ASP A 121 21.43 19.54 13.31
C ASP A 121 22.43 20.72 13.33
N LYS A 122 22.27 21.62 14.29
CA LYS A 122 23.15 22.79 14.46
C LYS A 122 24.56 22.44 14.93
N ALA A 123 24.78 21.24 15.44
CA ALA A 123 26.10 20.75 15.81
C ALA A 123 26.82 20.07 14.64
N GLY A 124 26.13 19.86 13.51
CA GLY A 124 26.66 19.22 12.32
C GLY A 124 26.51 17.71 12.28
N ASN A 125 25.77 17.10 13.22
CA ASN A 125 25.45 15.70 13.12
C ASN A 125 24.40 15.46 12.04
N THR A 126 24.50 14.35 11.30
CA THR A 126 23.64 14.07 10.15
C THR A 126 23.01 12.70 10.24
N ALA A 127 21.76 12.58 9.81
CA ALA A 127 21.08 11.33 9.54
C ALA A 127 20.65 11.28 8.08
N GLU A 128 20.67 10.08 7.48
CA GLU A 128 20.31 9.89 6.08
C GLU A 128 19.36 8.71 5.93
N MET A 129 18.35 8.85 5.05
CA MET A 129 17.50 7.77 4.58
C MET A 129 17.27 7.89 3.07
N THR A 130 17.10 6.75 2.42
CA THR A 130 16.76 6.68 0.99
C THR A 130 15.47 5.87 0.83
N VAL A 131 14.50 6.39 0.10
CA VAL A 131 13.23 5.73 -0.21
C VAL A 131 12.81 6.02 -1.64
N THR A 132 11.86 5.24 -2.16
CA THR A 132 11.18 5.53 -3.42
C THR A 132 9.70 5.78 -3.13
N VAL A 133 9.12 6.85 -3.69
CA VAL A 133 7.69 7.14 -3.60
C VAL A 133 7.13 7.25 -5.01
N ASN A 134 6.33 6.25 -5.41
CA ASN A 134 5.68 6.20 -6.72
C ASN A 134 4.36 6.97 -6.71
N ASP A 135 3.94 7.44 -7.89
CA ASP A 135 2.63 8.04 -8.09
C ASP A 135 1.57 6.95 -8.33
N GLY A 136 1.07 6.40 -7.22
CA GLY A 136 0.00 5.41 -7.22
C GLY A 136 0.44 3.94 -7.24
N HIS A 137 -0.55 3.08 -7.37
CA HIS A 137 -0.40 1.63 -7.33
C HIS A 137 -0.36 1.03 -8.72
N THR A 138 0.44 -0.03 -8.94
CA THR A 138 0.57 -0.72 -10.22
C THR A 138 0.62 -2.23 -10.06
N GLY A 139 0.28 -2.95 -11.16
CA GLY A 139 0.31 -4.41 -11.21
C GLY A 139 -0.87 -5.06 -10.52
N GLY A 140 -0.85 -6.40 -10.44
CA GLY A 140 -1.96 -7.19 -9.95
C GLY A 140 -3.18 -7.17 -10.85
N THR A 141 -4.17 -7.98 -10.51
CA THR A 141 -5.42 -8.09 -11.28
C THR A 141 -6.59 -8.16 -10.30
N ALA A 142 -7.58 -7.28 -10.46
CA ALA A 142 -8.82 -7.36 -9.69
C ALA A 142 -9.68 -8.53 -10.17
N THR A 143 -10.35 -9.22 -9.27
CA THR A 143 -11.37 -10.23 -9.57
C THR A 143 -12.77 -9.66 -9.43
N CYS A 144 -13.80 -10.45 -9.67
CA CYS A 144 -15.18 -10.00 -9.52
C CYS A 144 -15.58 -9.63 -8.07
N THR A 145 -14.80 -10.03 -7.09
CA THR A 145 -15.02 -9.78 -5.66
C THR A 145 -13.86 -9.09 -4.96
N GLU A 146 -12.65 -9.20 -5.51
CA GLU A 146 -11.44 -8.69 -4.88
C GLU A 146 -10.78 -7.59 -5.71
N ARG A 147 -10.22 -6.61 -5.03
CA ARG A 147 -9.42 -5.54 -5.63
C ARG A 147 -8.06 -6.06 -6.11
N ALA A 148 -7.46 -5.38 -7.08
CA ALA A 148 -6.07 -5.64 -7.44
C ALA A 148 -5.13 -5.42 -6.25
N VAL A 149 -4.10 -6.26 -6.12
CA VAL A 149 -3.06 -6.09 -5.12
C VAL A 149 -1.81 -5.53 -5.81
N CYS A 150 -1.35 -4.38 -5.34
CA CYS A 150 -0.17 -3.72 -5.89
C CYS A 150 1.07 -4.61 -5.74
N GLU A 151 1.77 -4.86 -6.85
CA GLU A 151 2.99 -5.68 -6.87
C GLU A 151 4.17 -5.02 -6.17
N VAL A 152 4.13 -3.70 -5.99
CA VAL A 152 5.20 -2.92 -5.35
C VAL A 152 5.04 -2.86 -3.83
N CYS A 153 3.86 -2.48 -3.34
CA CYS A 153 3.65 -2.21 -1.92
C CYS A 153 2.74 -3.24 -1.22
N GLY A 154 2.14 -4.19 -1.95
CA GLY A 154 1.27 -5.22 -1.40
C GLY A 154 -0.12 -4.75 -0.96
N LYS A 155 -0.48 -3.46 -1.13
CA LYS A 155 -1.79 -2.94 -0.77
C LYS A 155 -2.83 -3.26 -1.86
N ALA A 156 -4.06 -3.57 -1.44
CA ALA A 156 -5.19 -3.65 -2.35
C ALA A 156 -5.61 -2.26 -2.81
N TYR A 157 -5.87 -2.09 -4.12
CA TYR A 157 -6.22 -0.80 -4.72
C TYR A 157 -7.26 -0.94 -5.84
N GLY A 158 -7.84 0.19 -6.27
CA GLY A 158 -8.90 0.21 -7.28
C GLY A 158 -10.21 -0.40 -6.76
N GLU A 159 -11.07 -0.80 -7.69
CA GLU A 159 -12.32 -1.51 -7.41
C GLU A 159 -12.25 -2.93 -7.98
N PRO A 160 -13.03 -3.90 -7.46
CA PRO A 160 -13.19 -5.21 -8.07
C PRO A 160 -13.64 -5.10 -9.54
N ASP A 161 -13.16 -5.97 -10.40
CA ASP A 161 -13.63 -6.04 -11.80
C ASP A 161 -14.79 -7.04 -11.92
N PRO A 162 -16.05 -6.57 -12.03
CA PRO A 162 -17.22 -7.43 -12.07
C PRO A 162 -17.29 -8.34 -13.29
N LYS A 163 -16.35 -8.23 -14.22
CA LYS A 163 -16.25 -9.07 -15.42
C LYS A 163 -15.13 -10.11 -15.35
N ASN A 164 -14.23 -9.99 -14.38
CA ASN A 164 -13.11 -10.92 -14.23
C ASN A 164 -13.47 -12.03 -13.23
N HIS A 165 -14.02 -13.12 -13.76
CA HIS A 165 -14.39 -14.30 -13.01
C HIS A 165 -13.28 -15.36 -13.11
N THR A 166 -12.48 -15.53 -12.08
CA THR A 166 -11.31 -16.43 -12.09
C THR A 166 -11.63 -17.86 -11.72
N ASP A 167 -12.72 -18.10 -10.98
CA ASP A 167 -13.10 -19.42 -10.48
C ASP A 167 -14.46 -19.85 -11.06
N LEU A 168 -14.46 -20.13 -12.37
CA LEU A 168 -15.66 -20.59 -13.11
C LEU A 168 -15.76 -22.11 -13.10
N GLN A 169 -16.78 -22.63 -12.43
CA GLN A 169 -17.14 -24.02 -12.47
C GLN A 169 -18.02 -24.31 -13.69
N HIS A 170 -17.58 -25.21 -14.56
CA HIS A 170 -18.37 -25.70 -15.70
C HIS A 170 -19.34 -26.79 -15.29
N ILE A 171 -20.62 -26.56 -15.49
CA ILE A 171 -21.69 -27.53 -15.25
C ILE A 171 -22.27 -27.98 -16.60
N PRO A 172 -21.99 -29.23 -17.04
CA PRO A 172 -22.47 -29.74 -18.32
C PRO A 172 -23.99 -29.89 -18.34
N ALA A 173 -24.59 -29.79 -19.51
CA ALA A 173 -26.01 -30.02 -19.70
C ALA A 173 -26.42 -31.44 -19.29
N LYS A 174 -27.53 -31.53 -18.57
CA LYS A 174 -28.14 -32.78 -18.18
C LYS A 174 -29.58 -32.83 -18.70
N ALA A 175 -29.90 -33.85 -19.51
CA ALA A 175 -31.25 -34.02 -20.05
C ALA A 175 -32.28 -34.26 -18.94
N ALA A 176 -33.45 -33.61 -19.04
CA ALA A 176 -34.56 -33.92 -18.16
C ALA A 176 -35.16 -35.32 -18.46
N THR A 177 -35.66 -35.97 -17.46
CA THR A 177 -36.36 -37.28 -17.55
C THR A 177 -37.81 -37.12 -17.10
N LYS A 178 -38.61 -38.20 -17.19
CA LYS A 178 -39.98 -38.21 -16.65
C LYS A 178 -40.03 -38.11 -15.12
N THR A 179 -38.95 -38.50 -14.45
CA THR A 179 -38.87 -38.53 -12.99
C THR A 179 -38.07 -37.40 -12.39
N ALA A 180 -37.13 -36.83 -13.15
CA ALA A 180 -36.23 -35.76 -12.68
C ALA A 180 -36.10 -34.62 -13.70
N GLY A 181 -35.95 -33.40 -13.22
CA GLY A 181 -35.56 -32.27 -14.04
C GLY A 181 -34.12 -32.42 -14.52
N GLY A 182 -33.73 -31.64 -15.50
CA GLY A 182 -32.37 -31.50 -16.00
C GLY A 182 -31.82 -30.07 -15.80
N ASN A 183 -30.72 -29.81 -16.44
CA ASN A 183 -30.16 -28.48 -16.52
C ASN A 183 -29.62 -28.20 -17.93
N ILE A 184 -29.55 -26.93 -18.31
CA ILE A 184 -28.78 -26.50 -19.47
C ILE A 184 -27.29 -26.55 -19.11
N GLU A 185 -26.41 -26.42 -20.09
CA GLU A 185 -25.00 -26.14 -19.85
C GLU A 185 -24.83 -24.71 -19.32
N TYR A 186 -24.04 -24.55 -18.26
CA TYR A 186 -23.77 -23.24 -17.67
C TYR A 186 -22.46 -23.23 -16.90
N TRP A 187 -21.99 -22.02 -16.60
CA TRP A 187 -20.83 -21.75 -15.76
C TRP A 187 -21.29 -21.01 -14.50
N TYR A 188 -20.70 -21.36 -13.39
CA TYR A 188 -20.98 -20.76 -12.09
C TYR A 188 -19.71 -20.22 -11.48
N CYS A 189 -19.72 -18.94 -11.08
CA CYS A 189 -18.60 -18.35 -10.36
C CYS A 189 -18.82 -18.55 -8.85
N GLU A 190 -17.90 -19.27 -8.19
CA GLU A 190 -18.00 -19.54 -6.76
C GLU A 190 -17.79 -18.26 -5.94
N ASP A 191 -16.91 -17.35 -6.40
CA ASP A 191 -16.58 -16.12 -5.68
C ASP A 191 -17.76 -15.15 -5.57
N CYS A 192 -18.48 -14.88 -6.67
CA CYS A 192 -19.57 -13.92 -6.68
C CYS A 192 -20.98 -14.55 -6.74
N GLY A 193 -21.09 -15.87 -6.88
CA GLY A 193 -22.35 -16.59 -6.91
C GLY A 193 -23.18 -16.42 -8.19
N LYS A 194 -22.59 -15.91 -9.27
CA LYS A 194 -23.27 -15.65 -10.54
C LYS A 194 -23.21 -16.83 -11.50
N TYR A 195 -24.22 -16.92 -12.37
CA TYR A 195 -24.40 -17.94 -13.38
C TYR A 195 -24.25 -17.36 -14.78
N PHE A 196 -23.62 -18.09 -15.69
CA PHE A 196 -23.35 -17.66 -17.05
C PHE A 196 -23.70 -18.73 -18.08
N ALA A 197 -24.17 -18.29 -19.26
CA ALA A 197 -24.50 -19.18 -20.36
C ALA A 197 -23.29 -19.50 -21.27
N ASP A 198 -22.13 -18.92 -21.01
CA ASP A 198 -20.91 -19.12 -21.80
C ASP A 198 -19.65 -19.15 -20.92
N ALA A 199 -18.61 -19.83 -21.42
CA ALA A 199 -17.34 -20.01 -20.72
C ALA A 199 -16.53 -18.70 -20.50
N ALA A 200 -16.84 -17.64 -21.24
CA ALA A 200 -16.22 -16.35 -21.10
C ALA A 200 -16.93 -15.45 -20.07
N ALA A 201 -17.99 -15.97 -19.40
CA ALA A 201 -18.81 -15.26 -18.43
C ALA A 201 -19.36 -13.91 -18.93
N THR A 202 -19.69 -13.83 -20.23
CA THR A 202 -20.20 -12.60 -20.86
C THR A 202 -21.73 -12.50 -20.81
N LYS A 203 -22.41 -13.64 -20.63
CA LYS A 203 -23.89 -13.74 -20.62
C LYS A 203 -24.38 -14.23 -19.27
N GLU A 204 -24.58 -13.29 -18.34
CA GLU A 204 -25.16 -13.60 -17.04
C GLU A 204 -26.60 -14.10 -17.20
N ILE A 205 -26.95 -15.18 -16.50
CA ILE A 205 -28.28 -15.78 -16.43
C ILE A 205 -28.71 -15.95 -14.98
N LYS A 206 -30.01 -16.09 -14.74
CA LYS A 206 -30.51 -16.38 -13.39
C LYS A 206 -30.34 -17.87 -13.08
N GLN A 207 -30.15 -18.22 -11.83
CA GLN A 207 -30.10 -19.60 -11.38
C GLN A 207 -31.33 -20.40 -11.84
N ALA A 208 -32.53 -19.80 -11.83
CA ALA A 208 -33.76 -20.45 -12.27
C ALA A 208 -33.74 -20.85 -13.75
N ASP A 209 -32.99 -20.11 -14.58
CA ASP A 209 -32.88 -20.37 -16.01
C ASP A 209 -31.95 -21.55 -16.33
N THR A 210 -31.13 -22.00 -15.36
CA THR A 210 -30.25 -23.16 -15.53
C THR A 210 -31.03 -24.50 -15.51
N VAL A 211 -32.21 -24.51 -14.91
CA VAL A 211 -32.98 -25.75 -14.66
C VAL A 211 -33.97 -26.02 -15.79
N THR A 212 -34.03 -27.27 -16.25
CA THR A 212 -35.05 -27.74 -17.20
C THR A 212 -36.10 -28.58 -16.49
N ALA A 213 -37.39 -28.33 -16.79
CA ALA A 213 -38.48 -29.02 -16.16
C ALA A 213 -38.51 -30.52 -16.54
N LYS A 214 -39.10 -31.35 -15.69
CA LYS A 214 -39.36 -32.76 -15.98
C LYS A 214 -40.19 -32.92 -17.26
N LEU A 215 -39.93 -34.00 -18.02
CA LEU A 215 -40.73 -34.32 -19.18
C LEU A 215 -42.16 -34.68 -18.74
N SER A 216 -43.16 -33.89 -19.14
CA SER A 216 -44.56 -34.19 -18.86
C SER A 216 -44.99 -35.40 -19.69
N GLY A 217 -45.53 -36.43 -19.05
CA GLY A 217 -45.93 -37.69 -19.67
C GLY A 217 -47.23 -37.62 -20.51
N ASN A 218 -47.71 -36.45 -20.90
CA ASN A 218 -48.93 -36.26 -21.68
C ASN A 218 -48.69 -35.57 -23.04
N LEU A 219 -48.03 -36.31 -23.94
CA LEU A 219 -48.35 -36.09 -25.37
C LEU A 219 -49.72 -36.73 -25.59
N LYS A 220 -50.80 -35.95 -25.51
CA LYS A 220 -52.04 -36.32 -26.13
C LYS A 220 -51.75 -36.40 -27.63
N SER A 221 -51.61 -37.62 -28.15
CA SER A 221 -51.66 -37.90 -29.58
C SER A 221 -52.99 -37.33 -30.09
N HIS A 222 -52.96 -36.17 -30.75
CA HIS A 222 -54.08 -35.74 -31.53
C HIS A 222 -54.07 -36.62 -32.77
N GLN A 223 -54.84 -37.71 -32.72
CA GLN A 223 -55.11 -38.58 -33.87
C GLN A 223 -56.06 -37.80 -34.78
N THR A 224 -55.54 -37.00 -35.70
CA THR A 224 -56.28 -36.55 -36.84
C THR A 224 -56.35 -37.69 -37.83
N GLY A 225 -57.52 -38.19 -38.03
CA GLY A 225 -57.80 -39.26 -38.99
C GLY A 225 -57.34 -38.87 -40.42
N GLY A 226 -56.67 -39.84 -41.06
CA GLY A 226 -56.52 -39.95 -42.51
C GLY A 226 -55.59 -38.94 -43.18
N ASP A 227 -54.34 -39.26 -43.18
CA ASP A 227 -53.42 -39.36 -44.34
C ASP A 227 -51.99 -39.64 -43.86
N SER A 228 -51.33 -40.55 -44.57
CA SER A 228 -49.99 -41.05 -44.19
C SER A 228 -48.89 -39.98 -44.49
N GLY A 229 -48.71 -39.04 -43.57
CA GLY A 229 -47.58 -38.14 -43.56
C GLY A 229 -46.65 -38.48 -42.40
N VAL A 230 -45.41 -38.87 -42.66
CA VAL A 230 -44.37 -39.03 -41.62
C VAL A 230 -43.97 -37.66 -41.13
N VAL A 231 -44.31 -37.33 -39.92
CA VAL A 231 -43.82 -36.13 -39.25
C VAL A 231 -42.54 -36.52 -38.47
N THR A 232 -41.41 -36.10 -38.94
CA THR A 232 -40.15 -36.25 -38.21
C THR A 232 -39.96 -34.98 -37.36
N VAL A 233 -40.08 -35.13 -36.04
CA VAL A 233 -39.77 -34.04 -35.11
C VAL A 233 -38.29 -34.16 -34.75
N LEU A 234 -37.46 -33.24 -35.24
CA LEU A 234 -36.07 -33.09 -34.78
C LEU A 234 -36.11 -32.19 -33.56
N LEU A 235 -35.74 -32.75 -32.42
CA LEU A 235 -35.42 -31.97 -31.22
C LEU A 235 -33.99 -31.45 -31.35
N LEU A 236 -33.84 -30.19 -31.71
CA LEU A 236 -32.56 -29.48 -31.57
C LEU A 236 -32.42 -28.96 -30.15
N SER A 237 -31.31 -29.22 -29.52
CA SER A 237 -30.92 -28.71 -28.20
C SER A 237 -30.75 -27.19 -28.33
N GLY A 238 -31.72 -26.45 -27.82
CA GLY A 238 -31.69 -24.96 -27.80
C GLY A 238 -33.02 -24.37 -28.28
N GLY A 239 -34.00 -24.31 -27.46
CA GLY A 239 -35.12 -23.38 -27.34
C GLY A 239 -35.94 -22.93 -28.55
N ALA A 240 -35.79 -23.48 -29.77
CA ALA A 240 -36.57 -23.08 -30.94
C ALA A 240 -37.24 -24.31 -31.59
N PHE A 241 -38.59 -24.31 -31.65
CA PHE A 241 -39.39 -25.26 -32.40
C PHE A 241 -39.46 -24.88 -33.86
N ILE A 242 -38.79 -25.59 -34.76
CA ILE A 242 -39.00 -25.47 -36.19
C ILE A 242 -39.83 -26.69 -36.68
N CYS A 243 -41.03 -26.46 -37.05
CA CYS A 243 -41.92 -27.49 -37.64
C CYS A 243 -41.74 -27.44 -39.17
N LEU A 244 -40.99 -28.43 -39.71
CA LEU A 244 -40.84 -28.60 -41.14
C LEU A 244 -41.88 -29.60 -41.63
N VAL A 245 -42.91 -29.14 -42.33
CA VAL A 245 -43.91 -29.98 -43.01
C VAL A 245 -43.44 -30.24 -44.46
N SER A 246 -42.96 -31.44 -44.72
CA SER A 246 -42.63 -31.86 -46.10
C SER A 246 -43.87 -32.45 -46.79
N ARG A 247 -44.38 -31.77 -47.82
CA ARG A 247 -45.45 -32.31 -48.70
C ARG A 247 -44.79 -33.06 -49.86
N ARG A 248 -45.02 -34.37 -49.92
CA ARG A 248 -44.72 -35.15 -51.11
C ARG A 248 -45.82 -34.97 -52.14
N LYS A 249 -45.47 -34.45 -53.28
CA LYS A 249 -46.35 -34.35 -54.44
C LYS A 249 -46.57 -35.73 -55.06
N LYS A 250 -47.80 -36.27 -55.09
CA LYS A 250 -48.13 -37.46 -55.89
C LYS A 250 -47.98 -37.12 -57.37
N ARG A 251 -47.15 -37.90 -58.09
CA ARG A 251 -47.21 -37.97 -59.54
C ARG A 251 -48.33 -38.91 -59.90
N THR A 252 -49.33 -38.39 -60.62
CA THR A 252 -50.37 -39.16 -61.38
C THR A 252 -49.80 -39.50 -62.76
N HIS A 253 -49.83 -40.78 -63.10
CA HIS A 253 -49.82 -41.29 -64.48
C HIS A 253 -51.20 -41.28 -64.94
#